data_baf19023ca0f1b21e8ce762695496675
#
_entry.id   baf19023ca0f1b21e8ce762695496675
#
_cell.length_a   1.000
_cell.length_b   1.000
_cell.length_c   1.000
_cell.angle_alpha   90.00
_cell.angle_beta   90.00
_cell.angle_gamma   90.00
#
_symmetry.space_group_name_H-M   'P 1'
#
loop_
_entity.id
_entity.type
_entity.pdbx_description
1 polymer ?
#
loop_
_entity_poly.entity_id
_entity_poly.type
_entity_poly.pdbx_seq_one_letter_code
_entity_poly.pdbx_strand_id
1 'polypeptide(L)'
;MSDEIKKGLVGVISDETKVSKVMPEINSLTYRGYAVQDLAEECSFEEVAYLLLYGELPNKKQLKKFEKEERKNRDISKNLIKIIKNYPKKSHPMDTTRTSISVMGLEDPETSDNSEKANYRKAIRLLAKISTAVAANFRTRKGKKIIKPNKKLSFSENFFHMCFILSYNFKTSMYILFFV
;
A
#
# COMPACT_ATOMS: atom_id res chain seq x y z
N MET A 1 -18.80 -12.83 37.98
CA MET A 1 -18.58 -12.91 36.52
C MET A 1 -17.46 -13.94 36.32
N SER A 2 -17.71 -15.02 35.60
CA SER A 2 -16.68 -16.02 35.34
C SER A 2 -15.62 -15.41 34.43
N ASP A 3 -14.37 -15.36 34.90
CA ASP A 3 -13.21 -14.95 34.09
C ASP A 3 -12.88 -16.03 33.05
N GLU A 4 -13.77 -16.22 32.09
CA GLU A 4 -13.54 -17.17 31.00
C GLU A 4 -12.51 -16.61 30.04
N ILE A 5 -11.35 -17.29 29.96
CA ILE A 5 -10.27 -16.91 29.04
C ILE A 5 -10.76 -17.10 27.60
N LYS A 6 -10.94 -16.01 26.86
CA LYS A 6 -11.29 -16.02 25.42
C LYS A 6 -10.03 -16.25 24.58
N LYS A 7 -9.74 -17.54 24.29
CA LYS A 7 -8.55 -17.91 23.48
C LYS A 7 -8.60 -17.23 22.10
N GLY A 8 -7.53 -16.52 21.74
CA GLY A 8 -7.42 -15.80 20.47
C GLY A 8 -8.43 -14.67 20.31
N LEU A 9 -8.99 -14.14 21.40
CA LEU A 9 -10.01 -13.06 21.41
C LEU A 9 -11.31 -13.42 20.65
N VAL A 10 -11.65 -14.69 20.50
CA VAL A 10 -12.86 -15.14 19.83
C VAL A 10 -14.09 -14.55 20.54
N GLY A 11 -14.94 -13.82 19.79
CA GLY A 11 -16.14 -13.19 20.32
C GLY A 11 -15.90 -11.91 21.15
N VAL A 12 -14.65 -11.42 21.23
CA VAL A 12 -14.32 -10.14 21.88
C VAL A 12 -14.34 -9.02 20.85
N ILE A 13 -15.23 -8.05 21.06
CA ILE A 13 -15.25 -6.81 20.27
C ILE A 13 -14.18 -5.90 20.86
N SER A 14 -13.14 -5.60 20.07
CA SER A 14 -12.03 -4.72 20.48
C SER A 14 -12.19 -3.28 20.02
N ASP A 15 -12.85 -3.05 18.88
CA ASP A 15 -13.07 -1.73 18.31
C ASP A 15 -14.13 -1.75 17.21
N GLU A 16 -14.55 -0.55 16.77
CA GLU A 16 -15.44 -0.34 15.63
C GLU A 16 -14.67 0.33 14.49
N THR A 17 -14.94 -0.09 13.26
CA THR A 17 -14.35 0.52 12.06
C THR A 17 -15.42 1.00 11.08
N LYS A 18 -15.16 2.17 10.47
CA LYS A 18 -15.94 2.68 9.33
C LYS A 18 -15.26 2.41 7.98
N VAL A 19 -14.11 1.74 7.98
CA VAL A 19 -13.28 1.55 6.78
C VAL A 19 -13.83 0.45 5.89
N SER A 20 -14.17 -0.71 6.48
CA SER A 20 -14.64 -1.85 5.71
C SER A 20 -15.61 -2.72 6.50
N LYS A 21 -16.49 -3.42 5.77
CA LYS A 21 -17.38 -4.43 6.32
C LYS A 21 -17.36 -5.67 5.44
N VAL A 22 -17.06 -6.81 6.03
CA VAL A 22 -17.17 -8.12 5.37
C VAL A 22 -18.59 -8.63 5.54
N MET A 23 -19.20 -9.11 4.45
CA MET A 23 -20.55 -9.67 4.39
C MET A 23 -20.48 -11.09 3.82
N PRO A 24 -20.14 -12.10 4.66
CA PRO A 24 -19.94 -13.48 4.20
C PRO A 24 -21.22 -14.10 3.66
N GLU A 25 -22.38 -13.69 4.15
CA GLU A 25 -23.69 -14.17 3.72
C GLU A 25 -24.01 -13.91 2.24
N ILE A 26 -23.42 -12.88 1.65
CA ILE A 26 -23.56 -12.55 0.24
C ILE A 26 -22.21 -12.58 -0.50
N ASN A 27 -21.21 -13.18 0.13
CA ASN A 27 -19.84 -13.28 -0.41
C ASN A 27 -19.31 -11.93 -0.92
N SER A 28 -19.49 -10.86 -0.12
CA SER A 28 -19.13 -9.50 -0.51
C SER A 28 -18.38 -8.76 0.59
N LEU A 29 -17.82 -7.62 0.22
CA LEU A 29 -17.04 -6.71 1.05
C LEU A 29 -17.37 -5.27 0.63
N THR A 30 -17.49 -4.37 1.60
CA THR A 30 -17.61 -2.94 1.30
C THR A 30 -16.42 -2.15 1.86
N TYR A 31 -16.03 -1.09 1.14
CA TYR A 31 -15.11 -0.06 1.60
C TYR A 31 -15.87 1.25 1.73
N ARG A 32 -15.92 1.82 2.95
CA ARG A 32 -16.64 3.07 3.25
C ARG A 32 -18.10 3.06 2.75
N GLY A 33 -18.74 1.87 2.69
CA GLY A 33 -20.10 1.67 2.22
C GLY A 33 -20.26 1.34 0.74
N TYR A 34 -19.21 1.48 -0.07
CA TYR A 34 -19.22 1.09 -1.48
C TYR A 34 -18.88 -0.39 -1.63
N ALA A 35 -19.59 -1.10 -2.52
CA ALA A 35 -19.26 -2.49 -2.84
C ALA A 35 -17.88 -2.56 -3.52
N VAL A 36 -17.05 -3.53 -3.09
CA VAL A 36 -15.70 -3.68 -3.67
C VAL A 36 -15.74 -4.01 -5.14
N GLN A 37 -16.77 -4.71 -5.60
CA GLN A 37 -16.98 -5.04 -7.01
C GLN A 37 -17.13 -3.76 -7.86
N ASP A 38 -17.96 -2.82 -7.42
CA ASP A 38 -18.18 -1.55 -8.12
C ASP A 38 -16.89 -0.69 -8.12
N LEU A 39 -16.20 -0.65 -6.97
CA LEU A 39 -14.92 0.06 -6.89
C LEU A 39 -13.85 -0.55 -7.80
N ALA A 40 -13.82 -1.88 -7.94
CA ALA A 40 -12.86 -2.56 -8.81
C ALA A 40 -13.13 -2.31 -10.30
N GLU A 41 -14.40 -2.14 -10.68
CA GLU A 41 -14.80 -1.91 -12.07
C GLU A 41 -14.66 -0.44 -12.48
N GLU A 42 -15.05 0.49 -11.60
CA GLU A 42 -15.24 1.90 -11.94
C GLU A 42 -14.13 2.84 -11.44
N CYS A 43 -13.30 2.39 -10.46
CA CYS A 43 -12.34 3.27 -9.82
C CYS A 43 -10.89 2.86 -10.07
N SER A 44 -10.01 3.84 -10.11
CA SER A 44 -8.56 3.63 -10.07
C SER A 44 -8.10 3.24 -8.66
N PHE A 45 -6.90 2.66 -8.56
CA PHE A 45 -6.27 2.38 -7.27
C PHE A 45 -6.15 3.65 -6.41
N GLU A 46 -5.79 4.76 -7.02
CA GLU A 46 -5.61 6.04 -6.34
C GLU A 46 -6.92 6.60 -5.79
N GLU A 47 -8.05 6.41 -6.49
CA GLU A 47 -9.37 6.80 -6.00
C GLU A 47 -9.80 5.97 -4.81
N VAL A 48 -9.58 4.65 -4.86
CA VAL A 48 -9.89 3.76 -3.72
C VAL A 48 -8.98 4.05 -2.53
N ALA A 49 -7.69 4.28 -2.75
CA ALA A 49 -6.75 4.67 -1.67
C ALA A 49 -7.18 6.00 -1.01
N TYR A 50 -7.62 6.97 -1.81
CA TYR A 50 -8.17 8.22 -1.30
C TYR A 50 -9.43 7.98 -0.47
N LEU A 51 -10.39 7.20 -0.99
CA LEU A 51 -11.61 6.83 -0.29
C LEU A 51 -11.32 6.23 1.09
N LEU A 52 -10.40 5.27 1.18
CA LEU A 52 -10.06 4.62 2.45
C LEU A 52 -9.44 5.59 3.46
N LEU A 53 -8.59 6.51 3.00
CA LEU A 53 -7.92 7.49 3.86
C LEU A 53 -8.84 8.63 4.29
N TYR A 54 -9.65 9.16 3.38
CA TYR A 54 -10.43 10.39 3.61
C TYR A 54 -11.94 10.16 3.82
N GLY A 55 -12.43 8.94 3.56
CA GLY A 55 -13.82 8.55 3.83
C GLY A 55 -14.79 8.77 2.68
N GLU A 56 -14.39 9.48 1.63
CA GLU A 56 -15.21 9.81 0.45
C GLU A 56 -14.39 9.66 -0.83
N LEU A 57 -15.07 9.38 -1.95
CA LEU A 57 -14.42 9.37 -3.26
C LEU A 57 -13.93 10.79 -3.63
N PRO A 58 -12.76 10.92 -4.24
CA PRO A 58 -12.20 12.23 -4.58
C PRO A 58 -12.92 12.86 -5.78
N ASN A 59 -13.11 14.18 -5.74
CA ASN A 59 -13.34 14.90 -6.98
C ASN A 59 -12.03 15.04 -7.80
N LYS A 60 -12.13 15.48 -9.06
CA LYS A 60 -10.98 15.58 -9.98
C LYS A 60 -9.81 16.41 -9.44
N LYS A 61 -10.07 17.46 -8.65
CA LYS A 61 -9.04 18.32 -8.06
C LYS A 61 -8.34 17.62 -6.90
N GLN A 62 -9.11 16.94 -6.06
CA GLN A 62 -8.60 16.15 -4.93
C GLN A 62 -7.75 14.99 -5.41
N LEU A 63 -8.23 14.23 -6.40
CA LEU A 63 -7.49 13.13 -7.01
C LEU A 63 -6.14 13.58 -7.56
N LYS A 64 -6.11 14.63 -8.37
CA LYS A 64 -4.86 15.18 -8.92
C LYS A 64 -3.87 15.62 -7.83
N LYS A 65 -4.36 16.19 -6.73
CA LYS A 65 -3.51 16.56 -5.58
C LYS A 65 -2.93 15.33 -4.89
N PHE A 66 -3.77 14.31 -4.67
CA PHE A 66 -3.37 13.06 -4.04
C PHE A 66 -2.34 12.30 -4.88
N GLU A 67 -2.61 12.11 -6.17
CA GLU A 67 -1.66 11.51 -7.11
C GLU A 67 -0.31 12.23 -7.15
N LYS A 68 -0.32 13.56 -7.17
CA LYS A 68 0.91 14.36 -7.15
C LYS A 68 1.73 14.11 -5.89
N GLU A 69 1.08 14.04 -4.74
CA GLU A 69 1.75 13.80 -3.46
C GLU A 69 2.26 12.36 -3.36
N GLU A 70 1.47 11.37 -3.80
CA GLU A 70 1.90 9.97 -3.86
C GLU A 70 3.14 9.83 -4.75
N ARG A 71 3.08 10.30 -6.00
CA ARG A 71 4.18 10.22 -6.97
C ARG A 71 5.46 10.89 -6.50
N LYS A 72 5.36 11.99 -5.74
CA LYS A 72 6.50 12.69 -5.16
C LYS A 72 7.22 11.82 -4.13
N ASN A 73 6.49 10.97 -3.40
CA ASN A 73 6.99 10.19 -2.27
C ASN A 73 7.45 8.76 -2.63
N ARG A 74 7.44 8.35 -3.91
CA ARG A 74 7.78 6.99 -4.36
C ARG A 74 9.23 6.56 -4.11
N ASP A 75 10.16 7.51 -4.04
CA ASP A 75 11.56 7.20 -3.87
C ASP A 75 11.86 6.68 -2.46
N ILE A 76 12.64 5.60 -2.37
CA ILE A 76 13.19 5.08 -1.11
C ILE A 76 14.64 5.53 -0.94
N SER A 77 15.12 5.59 0.30
CA SER A 77 16.45 6.07 0.64
C SER A 77 17.56 5.17 0.07
N LYS A 78 18.74 5.75 -0.13
CA LYS A 78 19.94 4.99 -0.49
C LYS A 78 20.31 3.97 0.59
N ASN A 79 20.03 4.28 1.86
CA ASN A 79 20.27 3.39 2.99
C ASN A 79 19.32 2.18 2.90
N LEU A 80 18.02 2.38 2.71
CA LEU A 80 17.08 1.28 2.54
C LEU A 80 17.44 0.40 1.33
N ILE A 81 17.87 0.99 0.21
CA ILE A 81 18.35 0.23 -0.95
C ILE A 81 19.54 -0.67 -0.59
N LYS A 82 20.49 -0.19 0.21
CA LYS A 82 21.62 -1.00 0.69
C LYS A 82 21.14 -2.17 1.57
N ILE A 83 20.22 -1.90 2.48
CA ILE A 83 19.63 -2.91 3.37
C ILE A 83 18.91 -3.98 2.54
N ILE A 84 18.06 -3.60 1.59
CA ILE A 84 17.33 -4.53 0.70
C ILE A 84 18.30 -5.43 -0.08
N LYS A 85 19.41 -4.89 -0.57
CA LYS A 85 20.43 -5.69 -1.28
C LYS A 85 21.09 -6.75 -0.41
N ASN A 86 21.13 -6.54 0.90
CA ASN A 86 21.74 -7.44 1.87
C ASN A 86 20.74 -8.44 2.49
N TYR A 87 19.44 -8.37 2.17
CA TYR A 87 18.49 -9.35 2.67
C TYR A 87 18.82 -10.75 2.15
N PRO A 88 18.71 -11.77 3.02
CA PRO A 88 18.88 -13.16 2.59
C PRO A 88 17.87 -13.50 1.48
N LYS A 89 18.35 -14.00 0.35
CA LYS A 89 17.50 -14.27 -0.84
C LYS A 89 16.36 -15.26 -0.58
N LYS A 90 16.53 -16.14 0.42
CA LYS A 90 15.54 -17.15 0.81
C LYS A 90 14.52 -16.65 1.84
N SER A 91 14.67 -15.45 2.40
CA SER A 91 13.70 -14.87 3.35
C SER A 91 12.32 -14.77 2.74
N HIS A 92 11.29 -14.94 3.57
CA HIS A 92 9.92 -14.72 3.11
C HIS A 92 9.72 -13.25 2.67
N PRO A 93 9.05 -12.97 1.54
CA PRO A 93 8.85 -11.61 1.04
C PRO A 93 8.21 -10.66 2.06
N MET A 94 7.27 -11.16 2.87
CA MET A 94 6.63 -10.36 3.92
C MET A 94 7.58 -9.94 5.03
N ASP A 95 8.58 -10.78 5.39
CA ASP A 95 9.58 -10.42 6.41
C ASP A 95 10.45 -9.27 5.93
N THR A 96 10.87 -9.30 4.67
CA THR A 96 11.64 -8.22 4.07
C THR A 96 10.81 -6.95 3.90
N THR A 97 9.53 -7.06 3.59
CA THR A 97 8.60 -5.92 3.54
C THR A 97 8.43 -5.29 4.91
N ARG A 98 8.14 -6.08 5.95
CA ARG A 98 8.03 -5.62 7.34
C ARG A 98 9.29 -4.89 7.81
N THR A 99 10.47 -5.47 7.56
CA THR A 99 11.75 -4.85 7.89
C THR A 99 11.95 -3.52 7.15
N SER A 100 11.59 -3.47 5.85
CA SER A 100 11.67 -2.24 5.07
C SER A 100 10.78 -1.13 5.63
N ILE A 101 9.56 -1.46 6.08
CA ILE A 101 8.64 -0.50 6.71
C ILE A 101 9.24 0.03 8.01
N SER A 102 9.87 -0.84 8.83
CA SER A 102 10.54 -0.42 10.07
C SER A 102 11.68 0.57 9.78
N VAL A 103 12.48 0.30 8.75
CA VAL A 103 13.55 1.24 8.31
C VAL A 103 12.95 2.56 7.84
N MET A 104 11.85 2.54 7.07
CA MET A 104 11.17 3.77 6.65
C MET A 104 10.67 4.58 7.85
N GLY A 105 10.19 3.91 8.90
CA GLY A 105 9.79 4.57 10.15
C GLY A 105 10.95 5.24 10.88
N LEU A 106 12.12 4.58 10.92
CA LEU A 106 13.34 5.16 11.52
C LEU A 106 13.84 6.40 10.75
N GLU A 107 13.59 6.45 9.44
CA GLU A 107 14.01 7.56 8.57
C GLU A 107 12.94 8.67 8.44
N ASP A 108 11.74 8.47 8.96
CA ASP A 108 10.66 9.45 8.83
C ASP A 108 10.77 10.53 9.90
N PRO A 109 10.91 11.83 9.51
CA PRO A 109 11.08 12.91 10.46
C PRO A 109 9.85 13.15 11.37
N GLU A 110 8.69 12.62 10.98
CA GLU A 110 7.44 12.75 11.72
C GLU A 110 7.08 11.46 12.50
N THR A 111 8.02 10.52 12.66
CA THR A 111 7.76 9.22 13.32
C THR A 111 7.08 9.38 14.68
N SER A 112 7.51 10.32 15.50
CA SER A 112 6.99 10.56 16.85
C SER A 112 5.74 11.44 16.90
N ASP A 113 5.36 12.09 15.80
CA ASP A 113 4.14 12.91 15.72
C ASP A 113 2.91 12.03 15.41
N ASN A 114 2.03 11.87 16.39
CA ASN A 114 0.79 11.08 16.28
C ASN A 114 -0.45 11.94 16.01
N SER A 115 -0.28 13.22 15.65
CA SER A 115 -1.41 14.04 15.21
C SER A 115 -2.07 13.45 13.95
N GLU A 116 -3.37 13.63 13.81
CA GLU A 116 -4.14 13.17 12.67
C GLU A 116 -3.52 13.60 11.33
N LYS A 117 -3.13 14.88 11.24
CA LYS A 117 -2.48 15.44 10.04
C LYS A 117 -1.15 14.77 9.71
N ALA A 118 -0.32 14.50 10.72
CA ALA A 118 0.95 13.78 10.51
C ALA A 118 0.69 12.32 10.11
N ASN A 119 -0.33 11.67 10.69
CA ASN A 119 -0.71 10.30 10.34
C ASN A 119 -1.16 10.19 8.88
N TYR A 120 -1.93 11.14 8.35
CA TYR A 120 -2.27 11.17 6.91
C TYR A 120 -1.03 11.33 6.04
N ARG A 121 -0.10 12.22 6.37
CA ARG A 121 1.14 12.39 5.61
C ARG A 121 2.01 11.14 5.64
N LYS A 122 2.16 10.51 6.82
CA LYS A 122 2.88 9.23 6.98
C LYS A 122 2.22 8.12 6.17
N ALA A 123 0.89 8.01 6.19
CA ALA A 123 0.15 7.01 5.42
C ALA A 123 0.42 7.14 3.91
N ILE A 124 0.39 8.35 3.36
CA ILE A 124 0.69 8.59 1.94
C ILE A 124 2.15 8.25 1.62
N ARG A 125 3.10 8.61 2.50
CA ARG A 125 4.52 8.26 2.30
C ARG A 125 4.74 6.74 2.33
N LEU A 126 4.10 6.04 3.25
CA LEU A 126 4.18 4.56 3.33
C LEU A 126 3.55 3.93 2.10
N LEU A 127 2.33 4.33 1.72
CA LEU A 127 1.65 3.84 0.51
C LEU A 127 2.57 3.93 -0.71
N ALA A 128 3.17 5.09 -0.94
CA ALA A 128 4.04 5.33 -2.08
C ALA A 128 5.34 4.51 -2.05
N LYS A 129 5.97 4.37 -0.88
CA LYS A 129 7.30 3.75 -0.72
C LYS A 129 7.24 2.23 -0.65
N ILE A 130 6.16 1.64 -0.10
CA ILE A 130 6.04 0.18 0.07
C ILE A 130 6.14 -0.51 -1.29
N SER A 131 5.42 -0.03 -2.30
CA SER A 131 5.45 -0.61 -3.65
C SER A 131 6.86 -0.60 -4.24
N THR A 132 7.62 0.48 -4.04
CA THR A 132 9.01 0.59 -4.48
C THR A 132 9.93 -0.37 -3.74
N ALA A 133 9.76 -0.53 -2.42
CA ALA A 133 10.57 -1.46 -1.64
C ALA A 133 10.29 -2.92 -2.01
N VAL A 134 9.02 -3.29 -2.24
CA VAL A 134 8.62 -4.62 -2.69
C VAL A 134 9.22 -4.94 -4.06
N ALA A 135 9.11 -4.02 -5.02
CA ALA A 135 9.69 -4.19 -6.35
C ALA A 135 11.22 -4.28 -6.29
N ALA A 136 11.88 -3.47 -5.46
CA ALA A 136 13.33 -3.52 -5.26
C ALA A 136 13.77 -4.88 -4.69
N ASN A 137 13.06 -5.40 -3.67
CA ASN A 137 13.31 -6.72 -3.10
C ASN A 137 13.11 -7.84 -4.14
N PHE A 138 11.99 -7.81 -4.87
CA PHE A 138 11.70 -8.77 -5.94
C PHE A 138 12.85 -8.84 -6.96
N ARG A 139 13.33 -7.72 -7.44
CA ARG A 139 14.43 -7.66 -8.40
C ARG A 139 15.75 -8.15 -7.82
N THR A 140 16.06 -7.73 -6.59
CA THR A 140 17.29 -8.15 -5.89
C THR A 140 17.34 -9.67 -5.70
N ARG A 141 16.21 -10.28 -5.30
CA ARG A 141 16.10 -11.76 -5.17
C ARG A 141 16.32 -12.49 -6.49
N LYS A 142 15.94 -11.87 -7.62
CA LYS A 142 16.16 -12.40 -8.97
C LYS A 142 17.53 -12.05 -9.55
N GLY A 143 18.43 -11.44 -8.78
CA GLY A 143 19.75 -11.00 -9.25
C GLY A 143 19.69 -9.83 -10.28
N LYS A 144 18.57 -9.12 -10.35
CA LYS A 144 18.35 -8.03 -11.30
C LYS A 144 18.63 -6.66 -10.67
N LYS A 145 19.02 -5.69 -11.49
CA LYS A 145 19.20 -4.29 -11.04
C LYS A 145 17.86 -3.71 -10.59
N ILE A 146 17.88 -2.96 -9.49
CA ILE A 146 16.70 -2.19 -9.00
C ILE A 146 16.38 -1.10 -10.02
N ILE A 147 15.09 -0.94 -10.33
CA ILE A 147 14.57 0.11 -11.21
C ILE A 147 13.99 1.22 -10.35
N LYS A 148 14.27 2.46 -10.70
CA LYS A 148 13.72 3.64 -10.03
C LYS A 148 12.25 3.82 -10.39
N PRO A 149 11.42 4.34 -9.47
CA PRO A 149 10.03 4.65 -9.78
C PRO A 149 9.92 5.72 -10.87
N ASN A 150 8.91 5.59 -11.72
CA ASN A 150 8.57 6.56 -12.75
C ASN A 150 7.35 7.39 -12.28
N LYS A 151 7.58 8.70 -12.08
CA LYS A 151 6.55 9.63 -11.56
C LYS A 151 5.47 10.01 -12.61
N LYS A 152 5.61 9.57 -13.85
CA LYS A 152 4.61 9.82 -14.91
C LYS A 152 3.55 8.72 -14.99
N LEU A 153 3.83 7.55 -14.44
CA LEU A 153 2.94 6.39 -14.44
C LEU A 153 1.95 6.44 -13.28
N SER A 154 0.78 5.81 -13.42
CA SER A 154 -0.12 5.50 -12.31
C SER A 154 0.56 4.61 -11.28
N PHE A 155 -0.07 4.39 -10.14
CA PHE A 155 0.49 3.55 -9.07
C PHE A 155 0.76 2.13 -9.57
N SER A 156 -0.24 1.50 -10.20
CA SER A 156 -0.15 0.14 -10.72
C SER A 156 0.86 0.01 -11.85
N GLU A 157 0.81 0.89 -12.85
CA GLU A 157 1.77 0.90 -13.95
C GLU A 157 3.20 1.06 -13.46
N ASN A 158 3.43 1.94 -12.48
CA ASN A 158 4.74 2.15 -11.89
C ASN A 158 5.25 0.90 -11.16
N PHE A 159 4.38 0.19 -10.43
CA PHE A 159 4.76 -1.05 -9.75
C PHE A 159 5.22 -2.11 -10.77
N PHE A 160 4.44 -2.33 -11.84
CA PHE A 160 4.83 -3.27 -12.90
C PHE A 160 6.07 -2.84 -13.65
N HIS A 161 6.23 -1.54 -13.93
CA HIS A 161 7.45 -0.99 -14.51
C HIS A 161 8.68 -1.32 -13.66
N MET A 162 8.60 -1.12 -12.35
CA MET A 162 9.71 -1.43 -11.45
C MET A 162 10.02 -2.92 -11.35
N CYS A 163 9.01 -3.79 -11.44
CA CYS A 163 9.19 -5.24 -11.38
C CYS A 163 9.76 -5.82 -12.70
N PHE A 164 9.21 -5.42 -13.86
CA PHE A 164 9.35 -6.15 -15.12
C PHE A 164 9.96 -5.35 -16.29
N ILE A 165 10.22 -4.06 -16.15
CA ILE A 165 10.66 -3.16 -17.25
C ILE A 165 9.61 -3.15 -18.38
N LEU A 166 8.34 -2.95 -18.06
CA LEU A 166 7.32 -2.89 -19.10
C LEU A 166 7.50 -1.60 -19.92
N SER A 167 7.75 -1.78 -21.22
CA SER A 167 7.64 -0.71 -22.20
C SER A 167 6.15 -0.35 -22.38
N TYR A 168 5.88 0.89 -22.64
CA TYR A 168 4.65 1.70 -22.65
C TYR A 168 3.33 1.10 -23.22
N ASN A 169 3.23 -0.17 -23.64
CA ASN A 169 2.10 -0.72 -24.38
C ASN A 169 1.18 -1.68 -23.59
N PHE A 170 1.31 -1.74 -22.27
CA PHE A 170 0.42 -2.60 -21.49
C PHE A 170 -0.67 -1.74 -20.84
N LYS A 171 -1.88 -1.73 -21.41
CA LYS A 171 -3.11 -1.37 -20.70
C LYS A 171 -3.32 -2.41 -19.61
N THR A 172 -2.74 -2.17 -18.46
CA THR A 172 -2.84 -3.08 -17.31
C THR A 172 -4.22 -2.90 -16.72
N SER A 173 -5.09 -3.84 -17.01
CA SER A 173 -6.36 -3.97 -16.32
C SER A 173 -6.11 -4.11 -14.82
N MET A 174 -6.84 -3.38 -14.00
CA MET A 174 -6.76 -3.28 -12.55
C MET A 174 -6.99 -4.63 -11.82
N TYR A 175 -7.43 -5.66 -12.53
CA TYR A 175 -7.76 -6.99 -12.00
C TYR A 175 -6.61 -7.75 -11.33
N ILE A 176 -5.36 -7.37 -11.56
CA ILE A 176 -4.19 -8.14 -11.07
C ILE A 176 -3.80 -7.74 -9.63
N LEU A 177 -4.18 -6.57 -9.12
CA LEU A 177 -3.78 -6.11 -7.78
C LEU A 177 -4.67 -6.60 -6.64
N PHE A 178 -5.83 -7.16 -6.93
CA PHE A 178 -6.75 -7.71 -5.93
C PHE A 178 -6.58 -9.21 -5.65
N PHE A 179 -5.69 -9.90 -6.39
CA PHE A 179 -5.49 -11.35 -6.29
C PHE A 179 -4.05 -11.78 -5.94
N VAL A 180 -3.27 -10.92 -5.27
CA VAL A 180 -1.95 -11.33 -4.72
C VAL A 180 -1.94 -11.18 -3.21
#